data_4a3e4d94fb8adb5f40dc0bfa32a0f004
#
_entry.id   4a3e4d94fb8adb5f40dc0bfa32a0f004
#
_cell.length_a   1.000
_cell.length_b   1.000
_cell.length_c   1.000
_cell.angle_alpha   90.00
_cell.angle_beta   90.00
_cell.angle_gamma   90.00
#
_symmetry.space_group_name_H-M   'P 1'
#
loop_
_entity.id
_entity.type
_entity.pdbx_description
1 polymer ?
#
loop_
_entity_poly.entity_id
_entity_poly.type
_entity_poly.pdbx_seq_one_letter_code
_entity_poly.pdbx_strand_id
1 'polypeptide(L)'
;MMENILYAPWRDEYITNKKIQGCIFCHISKHDGDDLHILYKDEHCFIVMNKYPYTPGHFMIIPHFHTDALEELDPKVWLHMSALAQKGVKLLKVGFGAQGVNIGMNLGKEGGAGIAEHIHMHLVPRWERDTNFITAVAQTRVYSTDFEKVYQKILLLIPKYLG
;
A
#
# COMPACT_ATOMS: atom_id res chain seq x y z
N MET A 1 -7.63 -2.96 -33.75
CA MET A 1 -6.78 -3.42 -32.61
C MET A 1 -7.71 -4.00 -31.57
N MET A 2 -7.54 -5.27 -31.18
CA MET A 2 -8.31 -5.84 -30.08
C MET A 2 -7.76 -5.23 -28.77
N GLU A 3 -8.63 -4.56 -28.01
CA GLU A 3 -8.28 -4.13 -26.65
C GLU A 3 -8.11 -5.38 -25.78
N ASN A 4 -6.97 -5.49 -25.11
CA ASN A 4 -6.76 -6.53 -24.10
C ASN A 4 -7.59 -6.22 -22.87
N ILE A 5 -8.72 -6.90 -22.71
CA ILE A 5 -9.59 -6.74 -21.54
C ILE A 5 -9.09 -7.68 -20.43
N LEU A 6 -8.63 -7.09 -19.34
CA LEU A 6 -8.30 -7.81 -18.12
C LEU A 6 -9.51 -7.75 -17.16
N TYR A 7 -10.01 -8.92 -16.75
CA TYR A 7 -11.06 -8.99 -15.73
C TYR A 7 -10.51 -8.55 -14.37
N ALA A 8 -10.95 -7.38 -13.91
CA ALA A 8 -10.47 -6.75 -12.69
C ALA A 8 -11.66 -6.21 -11.85
N PRO A 9 -12.49 -7.11 -11.25
CA PRO A 9 -13.72 -6.71 -10.57
C PRO A 9 -13.48 -5.74 -9.39
N TRP A 10 -12.30 -5.77 -8.77
CA TRP A 10 -11.89 -4.80 -7.74
C TRP A 10 -11.76 -3.36 -8.24
N ARG A 11 -11.72 -3.13 -9.56
CA ARG A 11 -11.71 -1.79 -10.14
C ARG A 11 -13.10 -1.19 -10.35
N ASP A 12 -14.17 -1.97 -10.19
CA ASP A 12 -15.55 -1.50 -10.36
C ASP A 12 -15.85 -0.34 -9.42
N GLU A 13 -15.44 -0.43 -8.17
CA GLU A 13 -15.57 0.66 -7.21
C GLU A 13 -14.77 1.91 -7.59
N TYR A 14 -13.64 1.78 -8.28
CA TYR A 14 -12.86 2.92 -8.77
C TYR A 14 -13.62 3.71 -9.85
N ILE A 15 -14.45 3.03 -10.63
CA ILE A 15 -15.23 3.62 -11.73
C ILE A 15 -16.58 4.16 -11.21
N THR A 16 -17.19 3.46 -10.25
CA THR A 16 -18.57 3.68 -9.79
C THR A 16 -18.68 4.53 -8.53
N ASN A 17 -17.65 4.60 -7.69
CA ASN A 17 -17.71 5.33 -6.42
C ASN A 17 -17.64 6.85 -6.61
N LYS A 18 -18.46 7.55 -5.81
CA LYS A 18 -18.39 9.01 -5.65
C LYS A 18 -16.98 9.41 -5.29
N LYS A 19 -16.35 10.26 -6.10
CA LYS A 19 -15.03 10.84 -5.80
C LYS A 19 -15.09 11.48 -4.41
N ILE A 20 -14.26 11.02 -3.49
CA ILE A 20 -14.00 11.71 -2.24
C ILE A 20 -13.49 13.10 -2.60
N GLN A 21 -14.12 14.14 -2.08
CA GLN A 21 -13.63 15.50 -2.28
C GLN A 21 -12.33 15.69 -1.50
N GLY A 22 -11.24 16.03 -2.18
CA GLY A 22 -9.93 16.24 -1.60
C GLY A 22 -9.06 14.97 -1.53
N CYS A 23 -8.00 15.04 -0.74
CA CYS A 23 -7.02 13.97 -0.62
C CYS A 23 -7.57 12.75 0.13
N ILE A 24 -7.51 11.58 -0.52
CA ILE A 24 -7.97 10.31 0.07
C ILE A 24 -7.19 9.96 1.35
N PHE A 25 -5.88 10.23 1.40
CA PHE A 25 -5.08 9.93 2.58
C PHE A 25 -5.42 10.85 3.76
N CYS A 26 -5.75 12.11 3.52
CA CYS A 26 -6.29 13.00 4.55
C CYS A 26 -7.65 12.51 5.06
N HIS A 27 -8.48 11.94 4.20
CA HIS A 27 -9.74 11.33 4.60
C HIS A 27 -9.50 10.13 5.52
N ILE A 28 -8.66 9.15 5.11
CA ILE A 28 -8.31 7.97 5.91
C ILE A 28 -7.67 8.37 7.25
N SER A 29 -6.79 9.38 7.23
CA SER A 29 -6.14 9.92 8.43
C SER A 29 -7.14 10.34 9.54
N LYS A 30 -8.30 10.88 9.15
CA LYS A 30 -9.31 11.48 10.04
C LYS A 30 -10.45 10.54 10.42
N HIS A 31 -10.55 9.40 9.75
CA HIS A 31 -11.65 8.46 9.94
C HIS A 31 -11.12 7.07 10.31
N ASP A 32 -11.97 6.31 10.99
CA ASP A 32 -11.75 4.91 11.31
C ASP A 32 -12.93 4.12 10.75
N GLY A 33 -12.64 2.96 10.16
CA GLY A 33 -13.65 2.08 9.58
C GLY A 33 -13.00 0.85 8.94
N ASP A 34 -13.68 -0.28 8.98
CA ASP A 34 -13.18 -1.54 8.41
C ASP A 34 -13.00 -1.44 6.89
N ASP A 35 -13.83 -0.63 6.22
CA ASP A 35 -13.78 -0.36 4.78
C ASP A 35 -12.53 0.43 4.33
N LEU A 36 -11.86 1.11 5.28
CA LEU A 36 -10.63 1.85 5.02
C LEU A 36 -9.37 0.97 5.03
N HIS A 37 -9.48 -0.27 5.51
CA HIS A 37 -8.38 -1.26 5.58
C HIS A 37 -7.13 -0.75 6.27
N ILE A 38 -7.33 0.02 7.36
CA ILE A 38 -6.25 0.55 8.20
C ILE A 38 -5.66 -0.60 9.01
N LEU A 39 -4.33 -0.75 8.96
CA LEU A 39 -3.59 -1.77 9.71
C LEU A 39 -3.07 -1.23 11.04
N TYR A 40 -2.65 0.02 11.05
CA TYR A 40 -2.02 0.66 12.21
C TYR A 40 -2.19 2.19 12.13
N LYS A 41 -2.27 2.85 13.28
CA LYS A 41 -2.37 4.32 13.36
C LYS A 41 -1.77 4.79 14.67
N ASP A 42 -0.96 5.84 14.62
CA ASP A 42 -0.41 6.53 15.78
C ASP A 42 -0.47 8.05 15.60
N GLU A 43 0.26 8.82 16.40
CA GLU A 43 0.25 10.28 16.36
C GLU A 43 0.95 10.88 15.13
N HIS A 44 1.81 10.13 14.45
CA HIS A 44 2.64 10.63 13.35
C HIS A 44 2.18 10.14 11.98
N CYS A 45 1.74 8.90 11.91
CA CYS A 45 1.40 8.28 10.63
C CYS A 45 0.40 7.12 10.81
N PHE A 46 -0.04 6.59 9.69
CA PHE A 46 -0.87 5.39 9.62
C PHE A 46 -0.39 4.43 8.55
N ILE A 47 -0.76 3.17 8.70
CA ILE A 47 -0.47 2.10 7.74
C ILE A 47 -1.80 1.59 7.20
N VAL A 48 -1.92 1.54 5.88
CA VAL A 48 -3.13 1.09 5.20
C VAL A 48 -2.79 0.12 4.07
N MET A 49 -3.64 -0.89 3.87
CA MET A 49 -3.52 -1.76 2.70
C MET A 49 -3.67 -0.96 1.41
N ASN A 50 -2.81 -1.22 0.43
CA ASN A 50 -3.03 -0.63 -0.89
C ASN A 50 -4.25 -1.29 -1.54
N LYS A 51 -5.29 -0.52 -1.81
CA LYS A 51 -6.53 -1.00 -2.45
C LYS A 51 -6.29 -1.58 -3.86
N TYR A 52 -5.19 -1.16 -4.51
CA TYR A 52 -4.75 -1.65 -5.82
C TYR A 52 -3.37 -2.30 -5.71
N PRO A 53 -3.28 -3.42 -4.99
CA PRO A 53 -2.00 -3.99 -4.60
C PRO A 53 -1.23 -4.53 -5.81
N TYR A 54 0.08 -4.33 -5.82
CA TYR A 54 0.96 -4.92 -6.85
C TYR A 54 1.17 -6.41 -6.61
N THR A 55 1.22 -6.80 -5.32
CA THR A 55 1.30 -8.19 -4.86
C THR A 55 0.45 -8.34 -3.59
N PRO A 56 0.03 -9.56 -3.23
CA PRO A 56 -0.68 -9.79 -1.97
C PRO A 56 0.09 -9.26 -0.76
N GLY A 57 -0.57 -8.47 0.09
CA GLY A 57 0.06 -7.91 1.28
C GLY A 57 0.79 -6.57 1.07
N HIS A 58 0.65 -5.95 -0.10
CA HIS A 58 1.14 -4.60 -0.35
C HIS A 58 0.41 -3.59 0.53
N PHE A 59 1.15 -2.90 1.39
CA PHE A 59 0.63 -1.81 2.20
C PHE A 59 1.51 -0.56 2.12
N MET A 60 1.00 0.54 2.65
CA MET A 60 1.67 1.84 2.61
C MET A 60 1.75 2.43 4.02
N ILE A 61 2.84 3.14 4.30
CA ILE A 61 3.03 3.98 5.49
C ILE A 61 2.90 5.43 5.05
N ILE A 62 2.00 6.17 5.68
CA ILE A 62 1.58 7.49 5.23
C ILE A 62 1.60 8.45 6.42
N PRO A 63 2.27 9.62 6.36
CA PRO A 63 2.23 10.59 7.43
C PRO A 63 0.86 11.24 7.53
N HIS A 64 0.45 11.70 8.72
CA HIS A 64 -0.77 12.51 8.86
C HIS A 64 -0.63 13.89 8.23
N PHE A 65 0.61 14.40 8.19
CA PHE A 65 0.92 15.68 7.57
C PHE A 65 0.77 15.60 6.04
N HIS A 66 -0.12 16.43 5.49
CA HIS A 66 -0.36 16.49 4.06
C HIS A 66 0.74 17.28 3.36
N THR A 67 1.56 16.61 2.60
CA THR A 67 2.59 17.22 1.74
C THR A 67 2.90 16.30 0.55
N ASP A 68 3.27 16.89 -0.57
CA ASP A 68 3.81 16.21 -1.75
C ASP A 68 5.36 16.25 -1.79
N ALA A 69 5.96 17.01 -0.88
CA ALA A 69 7.40 17.26 -0.78
C ALA A 69 8.01 16.52 0.42
N LEU A 70 8.81 15.48 0.15
CA LEU A 70 9.49 14.72 1.21
C LEU A 70 10.45 15.60 2.02
N GLU A 71 11.08 16.58 1.38
CA GLU A 71 12.01 17.54 1.98
C GLU A 71 11.35 18.47 3.01
N GLU A 72 10.03 18.60 2.99
CA GLU A 72 9.26 19.38 3.97
C GLU A 72 8.76 18.57 5.16
N LEU A 73 8.87 17.23 5.09
CA LEU A 73 8.44 16.38 6.18
C LEU A 73 9.37 16.52 7.39
N ASP A 74 8.79 16.66 8.60
CA ASP A 74 9.57 16.68 9.83
C ASP A 74 10.50 15.45 9.90
N PRO A 75 11.81 15.64 10.09
CA PRO A 75 12.77 14.54 10.20
C PRO A 75 12.42 13.50 11.27
N LYS A 76 11.74 13.89 12.35
CA LYS A 76 11.26 12.94 13.37
C LYS A 76 10.18 12.02 12.84
N VAL A 77 9.24 12.57 12.05
CA VAL A 77 8.20 11.78 11.38
C VAL A 77 8.82 10.83 10.36
N TRP A 78 9.78 11.31 9.57
CA TRP A 78 10.52 10.48 8.62
C TRP A 78 11.26 9.31 9.30
N LEU A 79 11.97 9.58 10.39
CA LEU A 79 12.65 8.54 11.17
C LEU A 79 11.66 7.53 11.77
N HIS A 80 10.52 8.01 12.27
CA HIS A 80 9.47 7.14 12.78
C HIS A 80 8.87 6.24 11.69
N MET A 81 8.53 6.78 10.53
CA MET A 81 8.09 5.99 9.37
C MET A 81 9.13 4.96 8.95
N SER A 82 10.41 5.31 8.98
CA SER A 82 11.52 4.42 8.63
C SER A 82 11.64 3.26 9.65
N ALA A 83 11.45 3.53 10.94
CA ALA A 83 11.40 2.49 11.98
C ALA A 83 10.20 1.56 11.80
N LEU A 84 9.02 2.10 11.49
CA LEU A 84 7.85 1.30 11.15
C LEU A 84 8.06 0.46 9.88
N ALA A 85 8.78 0.98 8.88
CA ALA A 85 9.13 0.22 7.69
C ALA A 85 9.99 -0.99 8.02
N GLN A 86 10.98 -0.87 8.92
CA GLN A 86 11.77 -2.02 9.39
C GLN A 86 10.89 -3.08 10.07
N LYS A 87 9.98 -2.67 10.95
CA LYS A 87 9.01 -3.56 11.60
C LYS A 87 8.08 -4.21 10.57
N GLY A 88 7.60 -3.43 9.59
CA GLY A 88 6.76 -3.89 8.48
C GLY A 88 7.44 -4.94 7.60
N VAL A 89 8.73 -4.77 7.31
CA VAL A 89 9.54 -5.79 6.60
C VAL A 89 9.61 -7.08 7.41
N LYS A 90 9.82 -7.00 8.72
CA LYS A 90 9.84 -8.18 9.59
C LYS A 90 8.48 -8.88 9.60
N LEU A 91 7.39 -8.12 9.69
CA LEU A 91 6.03 -8.64 9.60
C LEU A 91 5.82 -9.40 8.28
N LEU A 92 6.17 -8.78 7.14
CA LEU A 92 5.99 -9.38 5.82
C LEU A 92 6.84 -10.63 5.62
N LYS A 93 8.11 -10.61 6.03
CA LYS A 93 9.02 -11.75 5.83
C LYS A 93 8.73 -12.88 6.81
N VAL A 94 8.63 -12.59 8.09
CA VAL A 94 8.53 -13.62 9.14
C VAL A 94 7.07 -14.02 9.41
N GLY A 95 6.18 -13.06 9.45
CA GLY A 95 4.77 -13.29 9.75
C GLY A 95 3.95 -13.71 8.52
N PHE A 96 4.11 -12.99 7.42
CA PHE A 96 3.33 -13.21 6.20
C PHE A 96 3.97 -14.21 5.23
N GLY A 97 5.28 -14.47 5.34
CA GLY A 97 6.01 -15.46 4.54
C GLY A 97 6.54 -14.94 3.22
N ALA A 98 6.73 -13.63 3.08
CA ALA A 98 7.39 -13.05 1.92
C ALA A 98 8.89 -13.40 1.90
N GLN A 99 9.44 -13.68 0.73
CA GLN A 99 10.87 -13.97 0.57
C GLN A 99 11.70 -12.68 0.43
N GLY A 100 11.09 -11.62 -0.07
CA GLY A 100 11.69 -10.30 -0.20
C GLY A 100 10.65 -9.19 0.00
N VAL A 101 11.11 -7.94 0.09
CA VAL A 101 10.25 -6.74 0.15
C VAL A 101 10.92 -5.64 -0.65
N ASN A 102 10.17 -5.00 -1.55
CA ASN A 102 10.57 -3.73 -2.13
C ASN A 102 9.99 -2.58 -1.30
N ILE A 103 10.82 -1.61 -0.96
CA ILE A 103 10.42 -0.38 -0.27
C ILE A 103 10.72 0.79 -1.18
N GLY A 104 9.80 1.75 -1.27
CA GLY A 104 10.04 2.95 -2.05
C GLY A 104 8.88 3.93 -1.99
N MET A 105 9.14 5.12 -2.54
CA MET A 105 8.16 6.20 -2.69
C MET A 105 8.22 6.72 -4.12
N ASN A 106 7.07 7.09 -4.65
CA ASN A 106 6.97 7.85 -5.90
C ASN A 106 6.72 9.31 -5.52
N LEU A 107 7.67 10.19 -5.79
CA LEU A 107 7.56 11.61 -5.48
C LEU A 107 7.16 12.37 -6.75
N GLY A 108 6.01 13.05 -6.68
CA GLY A 108 5.43 13.76 -7.82
C GLY A 108 4.83 12.86 -8.90
N LYS A 109 4.15 13.46 -9.85
CA LYS A 109 3.54 12.75 -11.00
C LYS A 109 4.59 12.14 -11.91
N GLU A 110 5.67 12.84 -12.13
CA GLU A 110 6.82 12.43 -12.96
C GLU A 110 7.56 11.23 -12.34
N GLY A 111 7.51 11.11 -11.00
CA GLY A 111 7.99 9.94 -10.27
C GLY A 111 7.04 8.75 -10.30
N GLY A 112 5.86 8.88 -10.93
CA GLY A 112 4.88 7.81 -11.08
C GLY A 112 3.87 7.70 -9.93
N ALA A 113 3.72 8.74 -9.09
CA ALA A 113 2.74 8.72 -8.01
C ALA A 113 1.30 8.74 -8.55
N GLY A 114 0.49 7.75 -8.16
CA GLY A 114 -0.94 7.72 -8.43
C GLY A 114 -1.72 8.77 -7.63
N ILE A 115 -1.28 9.04 -6.39
CA ILE A 115 -1.73 10.13 -5.51
C ILE A 115 -0.52 11.01 -5.26
N ALA A 116 -0.30 12.00 -6.14
CA ALA A 116 0.92 12.81 -6.12
C ALA A 116 0.93 13.88 -5.03
N GLU A 117 -0.24 14.25 -4.51
CA GLU A 117 -0.44 15.34 -3.55
C GLU A 117 -0.13 14.98 -2.09
N HIS A 118 0.14 13.69 -1.81
CA HIS A 118 0.40 13.23 -0.45
C HIS A 118 1.41 12.08 -0.47
N ILE A 119 2.58 12.31 0.10
CA ILE A 119 3.66 11.31 0.12
C ILE A 119 3.24 10.04 0.85
N HIS A 120 3.67 8.90 0.33
CA HIS A 120 3.38 7.59 0.89
C HIS A 120 4.49 6.60 0.55
N MET A 121 4.89 5.81 1.54
CA MET A 121 5.93 4.80 1.41
C MET A 121 5.29 3.44 1.17
N HIS A 122 5.63 2.79 0.06
CA HIS A 122 5.18 1.45 -0.28
C HIS A 122 6.06 0.38 0.37
N LEU A 123 5.44 -0.68 0.90
CA LEU A 123 6.07 -1.95 1.22
C LEU A 123 5.41 -3.05 0.38
N VAL A 124 6.16 -3.57 -0.56
CA VAL A 124 5.66 -4.54 -1.54
C VAL A 124 6.32 -5.89 -1.31
N PRO A 125 5.61 -6.88 -0.74
CA PRO A 125 6.17 -8.21 -0.53
C PRO A 125 6.42 -8.92 -1.86
N ARG A 126 7.48 -9.74 -1.88
CA ARG A 126 7.94 -10.43 -3.08
C ARG A 126 8.18 -11.91 -2.80
N TRP A 127 7.88 -12.74 -3.81
CA TRP A 127 8.15 -14.18 -3.82
C TRP A 127 8.88 -14.57 -5.10
N GLU A 128 9.66 -15.65 -5.06
CA GLU A 128 10.49 -16.13 -6.18
C GLU A 128 9.72 -16.32 -7.49
N ARG A 129 8.46 -16.55 -7.49
CA ARG A 129 7.64 -16.78 -8.70
C ARG A 129 6.48 -15.82 -8.81
N ASP A 130 6.57 -14.65 -8.22
CA ASP A 130 5.52 -13.64 -8.33
C ASP A 130 5.47 -12.96 -9.72
N THR A 131 6.52 -13.13 -10.52
CA THR A 131 6.57 -12.82 -11.94
C THR A 131 6.75 -14.12 -12.73
N ASN A 132 5.96 -14.34 -13.78
CA ASN A 132 5.97 -15.57 -14.56
C ASN A 132 5.79 -15.29 -16.07
N PHE A 133 5.55 -16.33 -16.85
CA PHE A 133 5.39 -16.28 -18.29
C PHE A 133 4.37 -15.22 -18.74
N ILE A 134 3.19 -15.12 -18.10
CA ILE A 134 2.16 -14.16 -18.49
C ILE A 134 2.60 -12.70 -18.27
N THR A 135 3.45 -12.46 -17.26
CA THR A 135 4.04 -11.13 -17.04
C THR A 135 4.98 -10.75 -18.18
N ALA A 136 5.80 -11.68 -18.65
CA ALA A 136 6.76 -11.42 -19.73
C ALA A 136 6.07 -11.30 -21.09
N VAL A 137 5.09 -12.14 -21.40
CA VAL A 137 4.45 -12.23 -22.73
C VAL A 137 3.30 -11.25 -22.88
N ALA A 138 2.49 -11.05 -21.83
CA ALA A 138 1.30 -10.21 -21.88
C ALA A 138 1.41 -8.93 -21.03
N GLN A 139 2.56 -8.66 -20.42
CA GLN A 139 2.78 -7.53 -19.49
C GLN A 139 1.71 -7.45 -18.39
N THR A 140 1.18 -8.62 -18.00
CA THR A 140 0.06 -8.75 -17.08
C THR A 140 0.50 -9.47 -15.81
N ARG A 141 0.15 -8.93 -14.64
CA ARG A 141 0.33 -9.62 -13.36
C ARG A 141 -0.97 -10.30 -12.95
N VAL A 142 -0.84 -11.53 -12.44
CA VAL A 142 -1.97 -12.25 -11.84
C VAL A 142 -1.96 -12.01 -10.34
N TYR A 143 -3.06 -11.47 -9.81
CA TYR A 143 -3.31 -11.38 -8.37
C TYR A 143 -4.11 -12.60 -7.95
N SER A 144 -3.49 -13.50 -7.20
CA SER A 144 -3.98 -14.87 -6.97
C SER A 144 -4.72 -15.08 -5.65
N THR A 145 -4.94 -14.02 -4.85
CA THR A 145 -5.54 -14.14 -3.52
C THR A 145 -6.68 -13.14 -3.33
N ASP A 146 -7.58 -13.49 -2.40
CA ASP A 146 -8.64 -12.60 -1.94
C ASP A 146 -8.03 -11.46 -1.08
N PHE A 147 -8.37 -10.22 -1.40
CA PHE A 147 -7.83 -9.03 -0.74
C PHE A 147 -8.20 -8.99 0.74
N GLU A 148 -9.46 -9.28 1.07
CA GLU A 148 -9.95 -9.22 2.46
C GLU A 148 -9.29 -10.28 3.33
N LYS A 149 -9.11 -11.50 2.82
CA LYS A 149 -8.36 -12.56 3.54
C LYS A 149 -6.91 -12.15 3.83
N VAL A 150 -6.27 -11.47 2.88
CA VAL A 150 -4.90 -10.96 3.07
C VAL A 150 -4.88 -9.85 4.12
N TYR A 151 -5.83 -8.91 4.06
CA TYR A 151 -5.96 -7.85 5.05
C TYR A 151 -6.13 -8.42 6.46
N GLN A 152 -7.09 -9.32 6.67
CA GLN A 152 -7.34 -9.96 7.97
C GLN A 152 -6.10 -10.72 8.48
N LYS A 153 -5.40 -11.43 7.61
CA LYS A 153 -4.16 -12.13 7.98
C LYS A 153 -3.08 -11.17 8.45
N ILE A 154 -2.89 -10.04 7.78
CA ILE A 154 -1.90 -9.04 8.16
C ILE A 154 -2.33 -8.34 9.45
N LEU A 155 -3.60 -7.98 9.60
CA LEU A 155 -4.14 -7.32 10.79
C LEU A 155 -3.87 -8.13 12.05
N LEU A 156 -4.03 -9.46 12.00
CA LEU A 156 -3.69 -10.36 13.10
C LEU A 156 -2.21 -10.36 13.50
N LEU A 157 -1.32 -9.97 12.59
CA LEU A 157 0.12 -9.89 12.85
C LEU A 157 0.55 -8.55 13.44
N ILE A 158 -0.25 -7.50 13.30
CA ILE A 158 0.08 -6.14 13.74
C ILE A 158 0.51 -6.07 15.21
N PRO A 159 -0.24 -6.63 16.21
CA PRO A 159 0.15 -6.53 17.61
C PRO A 159 1.51 -7.15 17.92
N LYS A 160 1.89 -8.18 17.18
CA LYS A 160 3.18 -8.88 17.38
C LYS A 160 4.37 -8.11 16.81
N TYR A 161 4.18 -7.36 15.73
CA TYR A 161 5.30 -6.77 14.99
C TYR A 161 5.36 -5.24 15.05
N LEU A 162 4.22 -4.59 15.22
CA LEU A 162 4.08 -3.12 15.19
C LEU A 162 3.61 -2.54 16.55
N GLY A 163 3.10 -3.39 17.42
CA GLY A 163 2.74 -3.02 18.82
C GLY A 163 3.94 -2.71 19.68
#